data_54ecf2808a35db2fccd26b8294792239
#
_entry.id   54ecf2808a35db2fccd26b8294792239
#
_cell.length_a   1.000
_cell.length_b   1.000
_cell.length_c   1.000
_cell.angle_alpha   90.00
_cell.angle_beta   90.00
_cell.angle_gamma   90.00
#
_symmetry.space_group_name_H-M   'P 1'
#
loop_
_entity.id
_entity.type
_entity.pdbx_description
1 polymer ?
#
loop_
_entity_poly.entity_id
_entity_poly.type
_entity_poly.pdbx_seq_one_letter_code
_entity_poly.pdbx_strand_id
1 'polypeptide(L)'
;DRDGPSLFDSYALDSEGRNWTYLAQGPFENYAEFHIWLRDMAKLDDPFFFTIIDGENQTSIGIASYLRITPSAGSIEVGHIHYSPLLQRTPAATEAMYLMMKQAFTLGYRRYEWKCDALNAPSRIAAQRLGLSYEGVFRQATVYKQRNRDTAWYATIDREWPDLKQAFEQWLDPNNFDNDRNQKTRLSTLTAPLLKATG
;
A
#
# COMPACT_ATOMS: atom_id res chain seq x y z
N ASP A 1 4.79 -20.39 1.98
CA ASP A 1 5.96 -21.08 1.40
C ASP A 1 6.05 -20.95 -0.12
N ARG A 2 4.92 -20.93 -0.85
CA ARG A 2 4.90 -20.87 -2.32
C ARG A 2 5.49 -19.57 -2.87
N ASP A 3 5.14 -18.46 -2.28
CA ASP A 3 5.43 -17.12 -2.81
C ASP A 3 6.81 -16.59 -2.38
N GLY A 4 7.41 -17.17 -1.35
CA GLY A 4 8.64 -16.70 -0.71
C GLY A 4 9.84 -16.55 -1.65
N PRO A 5 10.22 -17.56 -2.43
CA PRO A 5 11.36 -17.46 -3.34
C PRO A 5 11.18 -16.34 -4.36
N SER A 6 10.02 -16.30 -5.02
CA SER A 6 9.71 -15.28 -6.03
C SER A 6 9.67 -13.87 -5.47
N LEU A 7 9.14 -13.68 -4.25
CA LEU A 7 9.18 -12.39 -3.55
C LEU A 7 10.61 -11.96 -3.25
N PHE A 8 11.43 -12.86 -2.72
CA PHE A 8 12.82 -12.54 -2.40
C PHE A 8 13.60 -12.10 -3.64
N ASP A 9 13.47 -12.85 -4.74
CA ASP A 9 14.12 -12.54 -6.02
C ASP A 9 13.63 -11.18 -6.56
N SER A 10 12.33 -10.91 -6.46
CA SER A 10 11.74 -9.63 -6.89
C SER A 10 12.25 -8.44 -6.05
N TYR A 11 12.47 -8.63 -4.74
CA TYR A 11 13.01 -7.60 -3.85
C TYR A 11 14.51 -7.39 -4.03
N ALA A 12 15.26 -8.43 -4.41
CA ALA A 12 16.70 -8.34 -4.70
C ALA A 12 17.02 -7.41 -5.89
N LEU A 13 16.03 -7.07 -6.72
CA LEU A 13 16.17 -6.07 -7.78
C LEU A 13 16.40 -4.64 -7.24
N ASP A 14 16.05 -4.38 -5.97
CA ASP A 14 16.44 -3.16 -5.24
C ASP A 14 17.79 -3.36 -4.56
N SER A 15 18.86 -3.35 -5.34
CA SER A 15 20.23 -3.66 -4.89
C SER A 15 20.73 -2.76 -3.76
N GLU A 16 20.16 -1.57 -3.58
CA GLU A 16 20.52 -0.63 -2.52
C GLU A 16 19.63 -0.75 -1.28
N GLY A 17 18.58 -1.58 -1.33
CA GLY A 17 17.64 -1.78 -0.23
C GLY A 17 16.84 -0.52 0.15
N ARG A 18 16.68 0.43 -0.76
CA ARG A 18 16.01 1.73 -0.49
C ARG A 18 14.55 1.56 -0.11
N ASN A 19 13.90 0.54 -0.66
CA ASN A 19 12.49 0.25 -0.40
C ASN A 19 12.23 -0.18 1.06
N TRP A 20 13.27 -0.63 1.77
CA TRP A 20 13.21 -1.02 3.18
C TRP A 20 13.39 0.14 4.16
N THR A 21 13.72 1.35 3.67
CA THR A 21 14.08 2.49 4.51
C THR A 21 13.04 2.82 5.58
N TYR A 22 11.76 2.76 5.22
CA TYR A 22 10.64 3.12 6.09
C TYR A 22 9.85 1.92 6.62
N LEU A 23 10.32 0.71 6.39
CA LEU A 23 9.78 -0.51 6.98
C LEU A 23 10.56 -0.86 8.26
N ALA A 24 9.86 -1.45 9.23
CA ALA A 24 10.49 -1.80 10.50
C ALA A 24 11.54 -2.92 10.37
N GLN A 25 11.32 -3.84 9.43
CA GLN A 25 12.20 -4.97 9.11
C GLN A 25 12.97 -4.73 7.81
N GLY A 26 13.95 -5.61 7.56
CA GLY A 26 14.75 -5.61 6.33
C GLY A 26 15.70 -4.41 6.18
N PRO A 27 16.51 -4.37 5.11
CA PRO A 27 16.63 -5.47 4.14
C PRO A 27 17.16 -6.76 4.79
N PHE A 28 16.92 -7.91 4.15
CA PHE A 28 17.40 -9.22 4.59
C PHE A 28 18.64 -9.59 3.78
N GLU A 29 19.66 -10.13 4.45
CA GLU A 29 20.92 -10.47 3.79
C GLU A 29 20.81 -11.74 2.91
N ASN A 30 19.88 -12.63 3.26
CA ASN A 30 19.70 -13.89 2.56
C ASN A 30 18.25 -14.39 2.63
N TYR A 31 17.95 -15.37 1.76
CA TYR A 31 16.61 -15.95 1.70
C TYR A 31 16.19 -16.64 3.00
N ALA A 32 17.09 -17.25 3.74
CA ALA A 32 16.74 -17.97 4.97
C ALA A 32 16.16 -17.02 6.02
N GLU A 33 16.78 -15.85 6.23
CA GLU A 33 16.28 -14.81 7.15
C GLU A 33 14.94 -14.25 6.67
N PHE A 34 14.85 -13.94 5.37
CA PHE A 34 13.60 -13.47 4.78
C PHE A 34 12.47 -14.48 4.94
N HIS A 35 12.74 -15.77 4.72
CA HIS A 35 11.76 -16.84 4.83
C HIS A 35 11.27 -17.03 6.28
N ILE A 36 12.17 -16.95 7.26
CA ILE A 36 11.77 -16.99 8.67
C ILE A 36 10.79 -15.86 8.97
N TRP A 37 11.16 -14.62 8.60
CA TRP A 37 10.30 -13.47 8.79
C TRP A 37 8.95 -13.63 8.08
N LEU A 38 8.95 -14.03 6.81
CA LEU A 38 7.72 -14.20 6.02
C LEU A 38 6.78 -15.24 6.63
N ARG A 39 7.33 -16.36 7.10
CA ARG A 39 6.56 -17.41 7.79
C ARG A 39 5.95 -16.93 9.10
N ASP A 40 6.66 -16.10 9.84
CA ASP A 40 6.14 -15.57 11.09
C ASP A 40 5.04 -14.54 10.82
N MET A 41 5.20 -13.70 9.82
CA MET A 41 4.15 -12.76 9.39
C MET A 41 2.89 -13.47 8.87
N ALA A 42 3.05 -14.58 8.16
CA ALA A 42 1.93 -15.36 7.63
C ALA A 42 1.05 -16.05 8.70
N LYS A 43 1.50 -16.10 9.96
CA LYS A 43 0.74 -16.68 11.08
C LYS A 43 -0.14 -15.63 11.80
N LEU A 44 0.04 -14.36 11.49
CA LEU A 44 -0.64 -13.28 12.19
C LEU A 44 -2.02 -13.02 11.59
N ASP A 45 -2.99 -12.75 12.44
CA ASP A 45 -4.32 -12.28 12.06
C ASP A 45 -4.38 -10.74 11.99
N ASP A 46 -3.52 -10.05 12.72
CA ASP A 46 -3.32 -8.60 12.68
C ASP A 46 -1.85 -8.28 13.00
N PRO A 47 -1.07 -7.88 11.99
CA PRO A 47 -1.41 -7.61 10.59
C PRO A 47 -1.72 -8.87 9.76
N PHE A 48 -2.73 -8.77 8.90
CA PHE A 48 -3.10 -9.83 7.95
C PHE A 48 -2.49 -9.54 6.57
N PHE A 49 -1.53 -10.36 6.16
CA PHE A 49 -0.72 -10.12 4.97
C PHE A 49 -1.31 -10.72 3.69
N PHE A 50 -1.08 -10.02 2.58
CA PHE A 50 -1.38 -10.46 1.22
C PHE A 50 -0.11 -10.40 0.37
N THR A 51 0.07 -11.39 -0.49
CA THR A 51 1.03 -11.33 -1.58
C THR A 51 0.37 -10.72 -2.82
N ILE A 52 1.04 -9.78 -3.46
CA ILE A 52 0.64 -9.22 -4.74
C ILE A 52 1.34 -10.02 -5.83
N ILE A 53 0.54 -10.67 -6.67
CA ILE A 53 1.00 -11.55 -7.73
C ILE A 53 0.69 -10.90 -9.07
N ASP A 54 1.66 -10.86 -9.96
CA ASP A 54 1.46 -10.46 -11.35
C ASP A 54 0.56 -11.49 -12.05
N GLY A 55 -0.56 -11.05 -12.59
CA GLY A 55 -1.54 -11.92 -13.23
C GLY A 55 -1.05 -12.55 -14.53
N GLU A 56 -0.10 -11.93 -15.23
CA GLU A 56 0.40 -12.42 -16.52
C GLU A 56 1.40 -13.58 -16.34
N ASN A 57 2.35 -13.42 -15.44
CA ASN A 57 3.45 -14.38 -15.27
C ASN A 57 3.44 -15.14 -13.93
N GLN A 58 2.46 -14.87 -13.07
CA GLN A 58 2.30 -15.50 -11.75
C GLN A 58 3.49 -15.26 -10.81
N THR A 59 4.23 -14.19 -11.03
CA THR A 59 5.36 -13.80 -10.19
C THR A 59 4.86 -13.01 -8.98
N SER A 60 5.36 -13.33 -7.78
CA SER A 60 5.10 -12.57 -6.56
C SER A 60 5.99 -11.33 -6.55
N ILE A 61 5.37 -10.14 -6.61
CA ILE A 61 6.06 -8.86 -6.85
C ILE A 61 5.89 -7.82 -5.76
N GLY A 62 5.15 -8.15 -4.70
CA GLY A 62 4.96 -7.24 -3.57
C GLY A 62 4.12 -7.85 -2.47
N ILE A 63 4.06 -7.14 -1.35
CA ILE A 63 3.15 -7.44 -0.24
C ILE A 63 2.44 -6.17 0.22
N ALA A 64 1.29 -6.36 0.85
CA ALA A 64 0.59 -5.39 1.66
C ALA A 64 -0.18 -6.12 2.77
N SER A 65 -0.62 -5.40 3.79
CA SER A 65 -1.44 -6.01 4.84
C SER A 65 -2.61 -5.12 5.23
N TYR A 66 -3.65 -5.74 5.79
CA TYR A 66 -4.52 -5.04 6.73
C TYR A 66 -3.93 -5.13 8.13
N LEU A 67 -4.07 -4.05 8.88
CA LEU A 67 -3.64 -4.03 10.28
C LEU A 67 -4.51 -3.06 11.07
N ARG A 68 -4.36 -3.10 12.40
CA ARG A 68 -5.22 -2.33 13.33
C ARG A 68 -6.69 -2.52 12.97
N ILE A 69 -7.03 -3.80 12.78
CA ILE A 69 -8.37 -4.24 12.40
C ILE A 69 -9.26 -4.09 13.61
N THR A 70 -10.15 -3.08 13.59
CA THR A 70 -10.99 -2.72 14.74
C THR A 70 -12.46 -2.71 14.33
N PRO A 71 -13.12 -3.88 14.28
CA PRO A 71 -14.52 -4.00 13.85
C PRO A 71 -15.47 -3.17 14.71
N SER A 72 -15.23 -3.07 16.01
CA SER A 72 -16.06 -2.30 16.95
C SER A 72 -16.08 -0.79 16.65
N ALA A 73 -14.97 -0.25 16.09
CA ALA A 73 -14.89 1.13 15.60
C ALA A 73 -15.25 1.24 14.11
N GLY A 74 -15.29 0.12 13.40
CA GLY A 74 -15.45 0.08 11.96
C GLY A 74 -14.23 0.64 11.21
N SER A 75 -13.01 0.52 11.75
CA SER A 75 -11.79 1.01 11.14
C SER A 75 -10.83 -0.12 10.78
N ILE A 76 -10.11 0.06 9.68
CA ILE A 76 -9.08 -0.84 9.18
C ILE A 76 -7.99 -0.03 8.48
N GLU A 77 -6.75 -0.41 8.66
CA GLU A 77 -5.61 0.25 8.03
C GLU A 77 -4.98 -0.65 6.97
N VAL A 78 -4.52 -0.07 5.86
CA VAL A 78 -3.58 -0.71 4.95
C VAL A 78 -2.16 -0.30 5.30
N GLY A 79 -1.26 -1.27 5.37
CA GLY A 79 0.15 -0.99 5.65
C GLY A 79 1.08 -2.12 5.26
N HIS A 80 2.31 -2.08 5.78
CA HIS A 80 3.38 -2.99 5.38
C HIS A 80 3.51 -3.11 3.86
N ILE A 81 3.21 -2.01 3.14
CA ILE A 81 3.24 -1.96 1.69
C ILE A 81 4.70 -2.00 1.25
N HIS A 82 5.07 -3.09 0.62
CA HIS A 82 6.39 -3.25 0.06
C HIS A 82 6.30 -3.76 -1.38
N TYR A 83 6.64 -2.88 -2.30
CA TYR A 83 6.61 -3.14 -3.73
C TYR A 83 8.01 -3.36 -4.26
N SER A 84 8.22 -4.47 -4.96
CA SER A 84 9.44 -4.66 -5.73
C SER A 84 9.55 -3.64 -6.86
N PRO A 85 10.73 -3.44 -7.45
CA PRO A 85 10.87 -2.60 -8.65
C PRO A 85 9.94 -3.01 -9.81
N LEU A 86 9.55 -4.29 -9.89
CA LEU A 86 8.62 -4.79 -10.91
C LEU A 86 7.19 -4.26 -10.74
N LEU A 87 6.77 -3.99 -9.51
CA LEU A 87 5.42 -3.49 -9.21
C LEU A 87 5.35 -1.97 -9.17
N GLN A 88 6.44 -1.29 -8.80
CA GLN A 88 6.46 0.16 -8.63
C GLN A 88 6.10 0.89 -9.93
N ARG A 89 5.22 1.92 -9.80
CA ARG A 89 4.77 2.78 -10.90
C ARG A 89 4.01 2.06 -12.01
N THR A 90 3.46 0.89 -11.73
CA THR A 90 2.62 0.13 -12.67
C THR A 90 1.13 0.34 -12.37
N PRO A 91 0.23 0.06 -13.33
CA PRO A 91 -1.21 0.00 -13.06
C PRO A 91 -1.56 -1.04 -12.00
N ALA A 92 -0.88 -2.19 -11.98
CA ALA A 92 -1.08 -3.27 -11.00
C ALA A 92 -0.87 -2.80 -9.54
N ALA A 93 0.09 -1.89 -9.29
CA ALA A 93 0.28 -1.28 -7.97
C ALA A 93 -0.96 -0.49 -7.50
N THR A 94 -1.63 0.20 -8.41
CA THR A 94 -2.85 0.94 -8.11
C THR A 94 -4.04 0.00 -7.98
N GLU A 95 -4.13 -1.01 -8.83
CA GLU A 95 -5.18 -2.03 -8.77
C GLU A 95 -5.14 -2.80 -7.45
N ALA A 96 -3.96 -3.19 -6.97
CA ALA A 96 -3.80 -3.84 -5.67
C ALA A 96 -4.39 -2.98 -4.53
N MET A 97 -4.09 -1.68 -4.49
CA MET A 97 -4.67 -0.78 -3.48
C MET A 97 -6.17 -0.56 -3.66
N TYR A 98 -6.66 -0.48 -4.90
CA TYR A 98 -8.09 -0.44 -5.18
C TYR A 98 -8.81 -1.68 -4.65
N LEU A 99 -8.27 -2.88 -4.93
CA LEU A 99 -8.88 -4.15 -4.49
C LEU A 99 -8.92 -4.25 -2.96
N MET A 100 -7.86 -3.84 -2.27
CA MET A 100 -7.82 -3.81 -0.81
C MET A 100 -8.85 -2.81 -0.25
N MET A 101 -8.91 -1.60 -0.78
CA MET A 101 -9.87 -0.60 -0.34
C MET A 101 -11.32 -1.06 -0.60
N LYS A 102 -11.58 -1.62 -1.78
CA LYS A 102 -12.89 -2.19 -2.15
C LYS A 102 -13.30 -3.30 -1.19
N GLN A 103 -12.38 -4.21 -0.86
CA GLN A 103 -12.66 -5.30 0.06
C GLN A 103 -12.98 -4.78 1.46
N ALA A 104 -12.23 -3.81 1.97
CA ALA A 104 -12.47 -3.22 3.29
C ALA A 104 -13.88 -2.61 3.39
N PHE A 105 -14.30 -1.81 2.41
CA PHE A 105 -15.65 -1.24 2.41
C PHE A 105 -16.73 -2.27 2.15
N THR A 106 -16.46 -3.31 1.35
CA THR A 106 -17.40 -4.44 1.15
C THR A 106 -17.64 -5.23 2.44
N LEU A 107 -16.63 -5.36 3.28
CA LEU A 107 -16.74 -5.98 4.62
C LEU A 107 -17.48 -5.10 5.64
N GLY A 108 -17.86 -3.86 5.27
CA GLY A 108 -18.62 -2.95 6.13
C GLY A 108 -17.77 -2.05 7.02
N TYR A 109 -16.46 -2.00 6.82
CA TYR A 109 -15.65 -0.99 7.48
C TYR A 109 -16.06 0.39 6.98
N ARG A 110 -16.17 1.35 7.92
CA ARG A 110 -16.59 2.73 7.60
C ARG A 110 -15.41 3.69 7.42
N ARG A 111 -14.18 3.24 7.78
CA ARG A 111 -12.96 4.04 7.72
C ARG A 111 -11.79 3.17 7.29
N TYR A 112 -11.12 3.60 6.24
CA TYR A 112 -9.91 3.00 5.70
C TYR A 112 -8.72 3.94 5.88
N GLU A 113 -7.69 3.48 6.59
CA GLU A 113 -6.56 4.29 7.04
C GLU A 113 -5.27 3.96 6.30
N TRP A 114 -4.42 4.97 6.21
CA TRP A 114 -3.03 4.84 5.75
C TRP A 114 -2.13 5.68 6.66
N LYS A 115 -1.05 5.08 7.15
CA LYS A 115 -0.09 5.76 8.01
C LYS A 115 1.31 5.54 7.48
N CYS A 116 2.12 6.59 7.48
CA CYS A 116 3.52 6.48 7.06
C CYS A 116 4.40 7.40 7.90
N ASP A 117 5.71 7.17 7.84
CA ASP A 117 6.67 8.13 8.37
C ASP A 117 6.45 9.49 7.68
N ALA A 118 6.41 10.58 8.45
CA ALA A 118 6.20 11.92 7.93
C ALA A 118 7.29 12.36 6.93
N LEU A 119 8.48 11.75 6.99
CA LEU A 119 9.58 11.96 6.06
C LEU A 119 9.45 11.09 4.79
N ASN A 120 8.55 10.12 4.75
CA ASN A 120 8.33 9.26 3.58
C ASN A 120 7.49 9.98 2.52
N ALA A 121 8.09 10.93 1.81
CA ALA A 121 7.41 11.71 0.78
C ALA A 121 6.75 10.83 -0.30
N PRO A 122 7.36 9.76 -0.82
CA PRO A 122 6.69 8.86 -1.77
C PRO A 122 5.39 8.26 -1.23
N SER A 123 5.36 7.83 0.04
CA SER A 123 4.17 7.25 0.65
C SER A 123 3.08 8.30 0.88
N ARG A 124 3.44 9.52 1.29
CA ARG A 124 2.52 10.63 1.45
C ARG A 124 1.85 11.00 0.13
N ILE A 125 2.65 11.12 -0.94
CA ILE A 125 2.14 11.37 -2.30
C ILE A 125 1.23 10.23 -2.76
N ALA A 126 1.60 8.97 -2.49
CA ALA A 126 0.80 7.82 -2.84
C ALA A 126 -0.56 7.82 -2.14
N ALA A 127 -0.62 8.09 -0.83
CA ALA A 127 -1.87 8.16 -0.08
C ALA A 127 -2.84 9.17 -0.69
N GLN A 128 -2.38 10.40 -0.96
CA GLN A 128 -3.22 11.45 -1.55
C GLN A 128 -3.60 11.13 -3.01
N ARG A 129 -2.66 10.57 -3.80
CA ARG A 129 -2.96 10.11 -5.15
C ARG A 129 -4.06 9.04 -5.17
N LEU A 130 -4.11 8.19 -4.16
CA LEU A 130 -5.14 7.16 -3.99
C LEU A 130 -6.43 7.71 -3.35
N GLY A 131 -6.52 9.02 -3.09
CA GLY A 131 -7.72 9.68 -2.60
C GLY A 131 -7.91 9.63 -1.09
N LEU A 132 -6.86 9.31 -0.32
CA LEU A 132 -6.94 9.40 1.14
C LEU A 132 -6.60 10.83 1.58
N SER A 133 -7.50 11.44 2.35
CA SER A 133 -7.35 12.79 2.89
C SER A 133 -6.35 12.82 4.04
N TYR A 134 -5.52 13.87 4.09
CA TYR A 134 -4.57 14.09 5.18
C TYR A 134 -5.30 14.48 6.47
N GLU A 135 -4.88 13.94 7.62
CA GLU A 135 -5.50 14.21 8.92
C GLU A 135 -4.54 14.80 9.96
N GLY A 136 -3.24 14.77 9.69
CA GLY A 136 -2.26 15.34 10.59
C GLY A 136 -1.00 14.50 10.80
N VAL A 137 -0.12 14.97 11.68
CA VAL A 137 1.09 14.26 12.09
C VAL A 137 1.08 14.02 13.59
N PHE A 138 1.24 12.75 13.98
CA PHE A 138 1.56 12.37 15.34
C PHE A 138 3.06 12.48 15.54
N ARG A 139 3.49 13.47 16.33
CA ARG A 139 4.90 13.67 16.62
C ARG A 139 5.41 12.61 17.60
N GLN A 140 6.64 12.12 17.39
CA GLN A 140 7.28 11.10 18.22
C GLN A 140 6.38 9.87 18.47
N ALA A 141 5.68 9.45 17.40
CA ALA A 141 4.68 8.38 17.50
C ALA A 141 5.31 7.01 17.80
N THR A 142 6.53 6.77 17.31
CA THR A 142 7.26 5.52 17.55
C THR A 142 8.75 5.67 17.28
N VAL A 143 9.51 4.64 17.63
CA VAL A 143 10.93 4.50 17.29
C VAL A 143 11.11 3.20 16.52
N TYR A 144 11.81 3.23 15.39
CA TYR A 144 12.18 2.04 14.62
C TYR A 144 13.56 2.24 13.98
N LYS A 145 14.32 1.17 13.83
CA LYS A 145 15.71 1.25 13.33
C LYS A 145 16.53 2.36 14.03
N GLN A 146 16.34 2.50 15.35
CA GLN A 146 16.97 3.51 16.22
C GLN A 146 16.71 4.98 15.82
N ARG A 147 15.63 5.24 15.08
CA ARG A 147 15.21 6.57 14.66
C ARG A 147 13.82 6.91 15.19
N ASN A 148 13.64 8.18 15.56
CA ASN A 148 12.30 8.72 15.82
C ASN A 148 11.47 8.66 14.54
N ARG A 149 10.19 8.36 14.69
CA ARG A 149 9.20 8.45 13.63
C ARG A 149 8.05 9.34 14.08
N ASP A 150 7.90 10.45 13.40
CA ASP A 150 6.64 11.19 13.33
C ASP A 150 5.76 10.51 12.28
N THR A 151 4.51 10.29 12.59
CA THR A 151 3.61 9.52 11.71
C THR A 151 2.55 10.40 11.10
N ALA A 152 2.57 10.53 9.78
CA ALA A 152 1.52 11.18 9.00
C ALA A 152 0.34 10.23 8.83
N TRP A 153 -0.88 10.74 9.05
CA TRP A 153 -2.14 10.02 9.01
C TRP A 153 -2.97 10.46 7.82
N TYR A 154 -3.53 9.48 7.14
CA TYR A 154 -4.45 9.67 6.03
C TYR A 154 -5.61 8.70 6.17
N ALA A 155 -6.80 9.10 5.69
CA ALA A 155 -7.95 8.23 5.66
C ALA A 155 -8.91 8.58 4.52
N THR A 156 -9.76 7.61 4.18
CA THR A 156 -11.01 7.81 3.46
C THR A 156 -12.13 7.08 4.20
N ILE A 157 -13.36 7.56 4.07
CA ILE A 157 -14.52 7.02 4.78
C ILE A 157 -15.57 6.48 3.81
N ASP A 158 -16.50 5.71 4.36
CA ASP A 158 -17.57 5.03 3.60
C ASP A 158 -18.38 5.95 2.69
N ARG A 159 -18.64 7.20 3.14
CA ARG A 159 -19.38 8.19 2.34
C ARG A 159 -18.59 8.71 1.14
N GLU A 160 -17.28 8.65 1.17
CA GLU A 160 -16.37 9.08 0.10
C GLU A 160 -16.10 7.93 -0.90
N TRP A 161 -16.29 6.70 -0.45
CA TRP A 161 -15.96 5.51 -1.22
C TRP A 161 -16.68 5.40 -2.57
N PRO A 162 -17.99 5.70 -2.72
CA PRO A 162 -18.65 5.58 -4.03
C PRO A 162 -17.98 6.41 -5.13
N ASP A 163 -17.66 7.67 -4.84
CA ASP A 163 -17.01 8.57 -5.80
C ASP A 163 -15.56 8.14 -6.06
N LEU A 164 -14.86 7.74 -5.00
CA LEU A 164 -13.49 7.25 -5.11
C LEU A 164 -13.41 5.94 -5.90
N LYS A 165 -14.35 5.02 -5.69
CA LYS A 165 -14.48 3.79 -6.46
C LYS A 165 -14.65 4.10 -7.95
N GLN A 166 -15.52 5.04 -8.29
CA GLN A 166 -15.72 5.45 -9.67
C GLN A 166 -14.42 6.01 -10.29
N ALA A 167 -13.68 6.83 -9.54
CA ALA A 167 -12.40 7.38 -9.99
C ALA A 167 -11.38 6.27 -10.28
N PHE A 168 -11.29 5.24 -9.43
CA PHE A 168 -10.44 4.08 -9.67
C PHE A 168 -10.87 3.26 -10.88
N GLU A 169 -12.16 2.96 -11.00
CA GLU A 169 -12.70 2.16 -12.11
C GLU A 169 -12.50 2.88 -13.45
N GLN A 170 -12.71 4.20 -13.49
CA GLN A 170 -12.40 5.02 -14.65
C GLN A 170 -10.90 5.02 -14.98
N TRP A 171 -10.03 5.10 -13.97
CA TRP A 171 -8.60 5.11 -14.20
C TRP A 171 -8.06 3.75 -14.66
N LEU A 172 -8.58 2.65 -14.10
CA LEU A 172 -8.20 1.27 -14.42
C LEU A 172 -8.78 0.78 -15.76
N ASP A 173 -9.72 1.51 -16.37
CA ASP A 173 -10.24 1.15 -17.68
C ASP A 173 -9.09 1.05 -18.69
N PRO A 174 -8.97 -0.07 -19.44
CA PRO A 174 -7.94 -0.23 -20.46
C PRO A 174 -7.87 0.92 -21.48
N ASN A 175 -9.00 1.57 -21.77
CA ASN A 175 -9.07 2.72 -22.68
C ASN A 175 -8.37 3.96 -22.11
N ASN A 176 -8.07 4.01 -20.82
CA ASN A 176 -7.29 5.09 -20.20
C ASN A 176 -5.80 5.01 -20.52
N PHE A 177 -5.34 3.94 -21.14
CA PHE A 177 -3.94 3.75 -21.51
C PHE A 177 -3.78 3.76 -23.03
N ASP A 178 -2.65 4.28 -23.50
CA ASP A 178 -2.25 4.21 -24.92
C ASP A 178 -1.51 2.88 -25.19
N ASN A 179 -1.09 2.70 -26.45
CA ASN A 179 -0.36 1.49 -26.87
C ASN A 179 0.99 1.32 -26.16
N ASP A 180 1.56 2.40 -25.65
CA ASP A 180 2.80 2.41 -24.86
C ASP A 180 2.54 2.28 -23.37
N ARG A 181 1.30 1.98 -22.98
CA ARG A 181 0.82 1.87 -21.59
C ARG A 181 0.90 3.19 -20.77
N ASN A 182 0.99 4.34 -21.43
CA ASN A 182 0.90 5.63 -20.74
C ASN A 182 -0.56 5.97 -20.43
N GLN A 183 -0.81 6.45 -19.20
CA GLN A 183 -2.15 6.89 -18.80
C GLN A 183 -2.54 8.18 -19.54
N LYS A 184 -3.73 8.21 -20.12
CA LYS A 184 -4.33 9.41 -20.74
C LYS A 184 -4.84 10.39 -19.69
N THR A 185 -5.49 9.88 -18.67
CA THR A 185 -5.94 10.64 -17.50
C THR A 185 -5.20 10.16 -16.26
N ARG A 186 -4.64 11.07 -15.47
CA ARG A 186 -3.96 10.73 -14.23
C ARG A 186 -4.97 10.41 -13.14
N LEU A 187 -4.71 9.39 -12.30
CA LEU A 187 -5.56 9.09 -11.15
C LEU A 187 -5.70 10.30 -10.23
N SER A 188 -4.61 11.02 -9.97
CA SER A 188 -4.65 12.24 -9.13
C SER A 188 -5.57 13.33 -9.66
N THR A 189 -5.83 13.39 -10.98
CA THR A 189 -6.81 14.33 -11.55
C THR A 189 -8.24 13.96 -11.15
N LEU A 190 -8.51 12.66 -10.99
CA LEU A 190 -9.81 12.14 -10.61
C LEU A 190 -10.03 12.17 -9.10
N THR A 191 -8.98 11.91 -8.32
CA THR A 191 -9.07 11.79 -6.86
C THR A 191 -8.85 13.09 -6.10
N ALA A 192 -8.03 14.02 -6.63
CA ALA A 192 -7.74 15.28 -5.93
C ALA A 192 -8.99 16.11 -5.56
N PRO A 193 -10.03 16.21 -6.42
CA PRO A 193 -11.27 16.91 -6.04
C PRO A 193 -12.04 16.26 -4.89
N LEU A 194 -11.76 14.98 -4.57
CA LEU A 194 -12.45 14.23 -3.52
C LEU A 194 -11.77 14.40 -2.15
N LEU A 195 -10.50 14.87 -2.13
CA LEU A 195 -9.75 15.07 -0.90
C LEU A 195 -10.38 16.18 -0.04
N LYS A 196 -10.47 15.92 1.27
CA LYS A 196 -10.96 16.91 2.25
C LYS A 196 -9.83 17.79 2.80
N ALA A 197 -8.60 17.25 2.80
CA ALA A 197 -7.39 17.97 3.16
C ALA A 197 -6.16 17.37 2.46
N THR A 198 -5.16 18.23 2.25
CA THR A 198 -3.84 17.85 1.71
C THR A 198 -2.74 18.19 2.70
N GLY A 199 -1.61 17.46 2.67
CA GLY A 199 -0.49 17.67 3.59
C GLY A 199 0.83 17.11 3.12
#